data_61362b4d7d3477ebfb03ad131b6a95da
#
_entry.id   61362b4d7d3477ebfb03ad131b6a95da
#
_cell.length_a   1.000
_cell.length_b   1.000
_cell.length_c   1.000
_cell.angle_alpha   90.00
_cell.angle_beta   90.00
_cell.angle_gamma   90.00
#
_symmetry.space_group_name_H-M   'P 1'
#
loop_
_entity.id
_entity.type
_entity.pdbx_description
1 polymer ?
#
loop_
_entity_poly.entity_id
_entity_poly.type
_entity_poly.pdbx_seq_one_letter_code
_entity_poly.pdbx_strand_id
1 'polypeptide(L)'
;HLLVISGKKDVESIKALFSQVPDDKMLLLDLSVDFNYDIWESEYTWNYAEGIYGKKWIYSTTPNFGGRTCPVGNIEFYLNGHLKALNSPNKGNLVGLGSAPEGVENNEVIYEAIYDAPWNFEEKDVMQWLEDYSLARYGEYPEALKTYWEKMLASSYGMCSSRAEYRIQQQP
;
A
#
# COMPACT_ATOMS: atom_id res chain seq x y z
N HIS A 1 -7.92 -16.26 9.97
CA HIS A 1 -8.22 -16.53 8.56
C HIS A 1 -7.96 -15.25 7.76
N LEU A 2 -7.12 -15.37 6.75
CA LEU A 2 -6.85 -14.33 5.77
C LEU A 2 -8.05 -14.29 4.82
N LEU A 3 -8.78 -13.21 4.78
CA LEU A 3 -9.80 -12.99 3.78
C LEU A 3 -9.37 -11.81 2.91
N VAL A 4 -9.09 -12.09 1.66
CA VAL A 4 -8.84 -11.06 0.65
C VAL A 4 -10.19 -10.54 0.19
N ILE A 5 -10.49 -9.29 0.51
CA ILE A 5 -11.65 -8.60 -0.02
C ILE A 5 -11.14 -7.72 -1.16
N SER A 6 -11.17 -8.24 -2.36
CA SER A 6 -10.85 -7.47 -3.55
C SER A 6 -12.11 -7.23 -4.38
N GLY A 7 -12.35 -5.99 -4.75
CA GLY A 7 -13.48 -5.58 -5.58
C GLY A 7 -14.81 -5.46 -4.82
N LYS A 8 -15.76 -4.76 -5.44
CA LYS A 8 -17.12 -4.62 -4.90
C LYS A 8 -17.80 -5.97 -4.81
N LYS A 9 -17.76 -6.59 -3.64
CA LYS A 9 -18.53 -7.81 -3.35
C LYS A 9 -19.88 -7.43 -2.78
N ASP A 10 -20.82 -8.36 -2.92
CA ASP A 10 -22.13 -8.24 -2.29
C ASP A 10 -21.96 -8.05 -0.77
N VAL A 11 -22.33 -6.88 -0.31
CA VAL A 11 -22.23 -6.45 1.10
C VAL A 11 -22.91 -7.43 2.04
N GLU A 12 -24.08 -7.93 1.66
CA GLU A 12 -24.86 -8.84 2.50
C GLU A 12 -24.16 -10.21 2.67
N SER A 13 -23.55 -10.71 1.60
CA SER A 13 -22.77 -11.95 1.67
C SER A 13 -21.54 -11.81 2.55
N ILE A 14 -20.86 -10.66 2.53
CA ILE A 14 -19.71 -10.38 3.39
C ILE A 14 -20.15 -10.27 4.84
N LYS A 15 -21.23 -9.54 5.12
CA LYS A 15 -21.80 -9.43 6.47
C LYS A 15 -22.20 -10.79 7.03
N ALA A 16 -22.87 -11.61 6.22
CA ALA A 16 -23.27 -12.96 6.61
C ALA A 16 -22.05 -13.84 6.95
N LEU A 17 -20.98 -13.77 6.14
CA LEU A 17 -19.75 -14.50 6.40
C LEU A 17 -19.09 -14.04 7.70
N PHE A 18 -18.99 -12.74 7.91
CA PHE A 18 -18.33 -12.19 9.11
C PHE A 18 -19.14 -12.39 10.39
N SER A 19 -20.46 -12.45 10.30
CA SER A 19 -21.32 -12.69 11.46
C SER A 19 -21.14 -14.06 12.11
N GLN A 20 -20.55 -15.03 11.39
CA GLN A 20 -20.32 -16.39 11.88
C GLN A 20 -19.12 -16.50 12.82
N VAL A 21 -18.29 -15.47 12.91
CA VAL A 21 -17.08 -15.47 13.75
C VAL A 21 -17.11 -14.30 14.70
N PRO A 22 -16.92 -14.52 16.03
CA PRO A 22 -16.83 -13.43 17.00
C PRO A 22 -15.75 -12.42 16.64
N ASP A 23 -15.99 -11.14 16.96
CA ASP A 23 -15.10 -10.03 16.58
C ASP A 23 -13.68 -10.14 17.16
N ASP A 24 -13.57 -10.72 18.37
CA ASP A 24 -12.30 -10.97 19.04
C ASP A 24 -11.51 -12.14 18.47
N LYS A 25 -12.12 -12.96 17.60
CA LYS A 25 -11.52 -14.14 16.96
C LYS A 25 -11.19 -13.93 15.51
N MET A 26 -11.41 -12.74 14.97
CA MET A 26 -11.16 -12.43 13.58
C MET A 26 -10.23 -11.22 13.46
N LEU A 27 -9.24 -11.36 12.60
CA LEU A 27 -8.39 -10.28 12.12
C LEU A 27 -8.39 -10.35 10.59
N LEU A 28 -8.75 -9.26 9.96
CA LEU A 28 -8.85 -9.18 8.50
C LEU A 28 -7.65 -8.41 7.95
N LEU A 29 -7.10 -8.85 6.85
CA LEU A 29 -6.21 -8.04 6.05
C LEU A 29 -7.02 -7.46 4.89
N ASP A 30 -7.14 -6.13 4.83
CA ASP A 30 -7.57 -5.44 3.64
C ASP A 30 -6.38 -5.41 2.68
N LEU A 31 -6.24 -6.51 1.94
CA LEU A 31 -5.13 -6.73 1.06
C LEU A 31 -5.28 -5.88 -0.20
N SER A 32 -4.17 -5.35 -0.70
CA SER A 32 -4.17 -4.64 -1.98
C SER A 32 -4.85 -3.27 -1.97
N VAL A 33 -4.74 -2.52 -0.89
CA VAL A 33 -5.25 -1.13 -0.84
C VAL A 33 -4.57 -0.22 -1.88
N ASP A 34 -3.33 -0.52 -2.24
CA ASP A 34 -2.57 0.09 -3.31
C ASP A 34 -3.22 -0.14 -4.69
N PHE A 35 -3.81 -1.31 -4.91
CA PHE A 35 -4.53 -1.64 -6.14
C PHE A 35 -5.88 -0.94 -6.24
N ASN A 36 -6.58 -0.81 -5.14
CA ASN A 36 -7.84 -0.06 -5.11
C ASN A 36 -7.64 1.38 -5.57
N TYR A 37 -6.51 1.97 -5.20
CA TYR A 37 -6.18 3.34 -5.53
C TYR A 37 -5.81 3.51 -7.02
N ASP A 38 -4.82 2.78 -7.50
CA ASP A 38 -4.20 3.06 -8.79
C ASP A 38 -4.79 2.25 -9.96
N ILE A 39 -5.40 1.11 -9.70
CA ILE A 39 -5.69 0.16 -10.76
C ILE A 39 -7.17 -0.09 -10.93
N TRP A 40 -7.85 -0.33 -9.83
CA TRP A 40 -9.27 -0.61 -9.89
C TRP A 40 -10.12 0.65 -9.82
N GLU A 41 -9.51 1.80 -9.50
CA GLU A 41 -10.20 3.09 -9.32
C GLU A 41 -11.47 2.91 -8.50
N SER A 42 -11.41 1.98 -7.54
CA SER A 42 -12.54 1.54 -6.76
C SER A 42 -12.53 2.21 -5.39
N GLU A 43 -13.70 2.28 -4.80
CA GLU A 43 -13.83 2.72 -3.42
C GLU A 43 -13.05 1.76 -2.50
N TYR A 44 -12.40 2.31 -1.49
CA TYR A 44 -11.68 1.51 -0.50
C TYR A 44 -12.64 0.61 0.29
N THR A 45 -12.23 -0.63 0.54
CA THR A 45 -12.99 -1.64 1.27
C THR A 45 -13.50 -1.11 2.62
N TRP A 46 -12.61 -0.49 3.40
CA TRP A 46 -12.95 0.05 4.71
C TRP A 46 -13.97 1.20 4.64
N ASN A 47 -14.10 1.88 3.51
CA ASN A 47 -15.08 2.95 3.34
C ASN A 47 -16.47 2.40 3.01
N TYR A 48 -16.61 1.60 1.96
CA TYR A 48 -17.92 1.03 1.60
C TYR A 48 -18.40 -0.04 2.59
N ALA A 49 -17.49 -0.70 3.29
CA ALA A 49 -17.80 -1.69 4.32
C ALA A 49 -17.88 -1.09 5.73
N GLU A 50 -18.03 0.22 5.85
CA GLU A 50 -18.29 0.94 7.11
C GLU A 50 -17.33 0.49 8.25
N GLY A 51 -16.04 0.55 8.00
CA GLY A 51 -15.01 0.10 8.96
C GLY A 51 -14.93 -1.42 9.07
N ILE A 52 -15.20 -2.10 7.96
CA ILE A 52 -15.15 -3.57 7.82
C ILE A 52 -16.07 -4.24 8.88
N TYR A 53 -17.27 -3.69 8.99
CA TYR A 53 -18.36 -4.22 9.85
C TYR A 53 -17.93 -4.46 11.30
N GLY A 54 -17.08 -3.59 11.85
CA GLY A 54 -16.62 -3.65 13.23
C GLY A 54 -15.54 -4.69 13.53
N LYS A 55 -15.11 -5.46 12.55
CA LYS A 55 -13.99 -6.41 12.71
C LYS A 55 -12.66 -5.67 12.87
N LYS A 56 -11.71 -6.28 13.56
CA LYS A 56 -10.33 -5.80 13.56
C LYS A 56 -9.72 -6.02 12.19
N TRP A 57 -9.04 -5.01 11.66
CA TRP A 57 -8.45 -5.12 10.35
C TRP A 57 -7.09 -4.41 10.25
N ILE A 58 -6.32 -4.81 9.26
CA ILE A 58 -5.00 -4.29 8.92
C ILE A 58 -5.09 -3.66 7.53
N TYR A 59 -4.66 -2.42 7.40
CA TYR A 59 -4.43 -1.75 6.13
C TYR A 59 -3.20 -2.39 5.49
N SER A 60 -3.36 -3.11 4.40
CA SER A 60 -2.27 -3.91 3.82
C SER A 60 -2.08 -3.64 2.33
N THR A 61 -0.83 -3.50 1.94
CA THR A 61 -0.39 -3.32 0.56
C THR A 61 0.11 -4.64 -0.01
N THR A 62 0.08 -4.78 -1.33
CA THR A 62 0.60 -5.95 -2.05
C THR A 62 1.64 -5.52 -3.08
N PRO A 63 2.81 -5.04 -2.64
CA PRO A 63 3.90 -4.77 -3.58
C PRO A 63 4.28 -6.07 -4.29
N ASN A 64 4.72 -5.96 -5.53
CA ASN A 64 5.10 -7.11 -6.36
C ASN A 64 3.93 -8.07 -6.68
N PHE A 65 2.72 -7.55 -6.81
CA PHE A 65 1.55 -8.35 -7.18
C PHE A 65 1.80 -9.23 -8.40
N GLY A 66 1.45 -10.51 -8.31
CA GLY A 66 1.71 -11.50 -9.36
C GLY A 66 3.19 -11.89 -9.48
N GLY A 67 4.00 -11.69 -8.44
CA GLY A 67 5.43 -11.99 -8.44
C GLY A 67 6.27 -11.06 -9.32
N ARG A 68 5.75 -9.91 -9.68
CA ARG A 68 6.46 -8.94 -10.53
C ARG A 68 7.54 -8.22 -9.73
N THR A 69 8.75 -8.28 -10.26
CA THR A 69 9.95 -7.69 -9.66
C THR A 69 10.52 -6.63 -10.59
N CYS A 70 10.12 -5.40 -10.40
CA CYS A 70 10.65 -4.27 -11.14
C CYS A 70 10.73 -3.03 -10.24
N PRO A 71 11.57 -2.05 -10.57
CA PRO A 71 11.68 -0.81 -9.82
C PRO A 71 10.44 0.06 -10.08
N VAL A 72 9.33 -0.29 -9.43
CA VAL A 72 8.03 0.37 -9.59
C VAL A 72 7.29 0.39 -8.26
N GLY A 73 6.48 1.41 -8.06
CA GLY A 73 5.65 1.60 -6.87
C GLY A 73 5.37 3.08 -6.64
N ASN A 74 4.27 3.39 -5.98
CA ASN A 74 3.94 4.76 -5.65
C ASN A 74 4.47 5.11 -4.25
N ILE A 75 5.67 5.72 -4.18
CA ILE A 75 6.29 6.08 -2.89
C ILE A 75 5.40 7.02 -2.08
N GLU A 76 4.80 8.03 -2.71
CA GLU A 76 3.85 8.94 -2.06
C GLU A 76 2.70 8.17 -1.40
N PHE A 77 2.12 7.23 -2.14
CA PHE A 77 1.03 6.40 -1.62
C PHE A 77 1.49 5.51 -0.46
N TYR A 78 2.66 4.89 -0.55
CA TYR A 78 3.15 4.02 0.51
C TYR A 78 3.51 4.77 1.79
N LEU A 79 4.02 5.99 1.68
CA LEU A 79 4.33 6.84 2.83
C LEU A 79 3.08 7.45 3.48
N ASN A 80 2.12 7.92 2.68
CA ASN A 80 1.07 8.82 3.15
C ASN A 80 -0.35 8.24 3.00
N GLY A 81 -0.55 7.26 2.14
CA GLY A 81 -1.90 6.74 1.81
C GLY A 81 -2.68 6.16 2.99
N HIS A 82 -1.99 5.61 3.99
CA HIS A 82 -2.61 5.08 5.20
C HIS A 82 -3.29 6.17 6.05
N LEU A 83 -2.82 7.42 5.97
CA LEU A 83 -3.39 8.55 6.71
C LEU A 83 -4.85 8.79 6.33
N LYS A 84 -5.22 8.48 5.08
CA LYS A 84 -6.59 8.55 4.61
C LYS A 84 -7.52 7.60 5.37
N ALA A 85 -7.05 6.39 5.66
CA ALA A 85 -7.79 5.43 6.48
C ALA A 85 -7.79 5.84 7.95
N LEU A 86 -6.65 6.22 8.51
CA LEU A 86 -6.52 6.64 9.92
C LEU A 86 -7.41 7.82 10.27
N ASN A 87 -7.56 8.78 9.36
CA ASN A 87 -8.34 9.99 9.57
C ASN A 87 -9.80 9.85 9.12
N SER A 88 -10.19 8.69 8.58
CA SER A 88 -11.57 8.45 8.14
C SER A 88 -12.52 8.24 9.32
N PRO A 89 -13.75 8.79 9.25
CA PRO A 89 -14.81 8.42 10.18
C PRO A 89 -15.19 6.95 10.07
N ASN A 90 -14.93 6.32 8.93
CA ASN A 90 -15.23 4.92 8.63
C ASN A 90 -14.04 3.98 8.90
N LYS A 91 -13.00 4.41 9.61
CA LYS A 91 -11.83 3.55 9.89
C LYS A 91 -12.14 2.31 10.72
N GLY A 92 -13.28 2.33 11.45
CA GLY A 92 -13.67 1.20 12.32
C GLY A 92 -12.55 0.77 13.27
N ASN A 93 -12.32 -0.52 13.36
CA ASN A 93 -11.27 -1.13 14.20
C ASN A 93 -9.97 -1.38 13.42
N LEU A 94 -9.43 -0.35 12.75
CA LEU A 94 -8.11 -0.40 12.16
C LEU A 94 -7.06 -0.58 13.27
N VAL A 95 -6.31 -1.68 13.25
CA VAL A 95 -5.36 -2.04 14.32
C VAL A 95 -3.90 -2.08 13.86
N GLY A 96 -3.63 -1.89 12.59
CA GLY A 96 -2.26 -1.89 12.09
C GLY A 96 -2.14 -1.70 10.59
N LEU A 97 -0.90 -1.54 10.15
CA LEU A 97 -0.51 -1.54 8.76
C LEU A 97 0.30 -2.80 8.48
N GLY A 98 0.24 -3.28 7.23
CA GLY A 98 0.94 -4.49 6.82
C GLY A 98 1.24 -4.54 5.34
N SER A 99 1.91 -5.60 4.95
CA SER A 99 2.25 -5.87 3.56
C SER A 99 2.19 -7.37 3.30
N ALA A 100 1.75 -7.73 2.11
CA ALA A 100 1.71 -9.11 1.63
C ALA A 100 2.39 -9.19 0.25
N PRO A 101 3.71 -9.13 0.19
CA PRO A 101 4.45 -9.21 -1.06
C PRO A 101 4.32 -10.61 -1.68
N GLU A 102 4.20 -10.66 -3.00
CA GLU A 102 4.09 -11.91 -3.76
C GLU A 102 5.39 -12.28 -4.49
N GLY A 103 6.36 -11.39 -4.54
CA GLY A 103 7.68 -11.63 -5.14
C GLY A 103 8.79 -11.75 -4.10
N VAL A 104 9.89 -12.42 -4.46
CA VAL A 104 11.08 -12.59 -3.60
C VAL A 104 12.13 -11.52 -3.80
N GLU A 105 12.23 -10.97 -5.00
CA GLU A 105 13.11 -9.83 -5.25
C GLU A 105 12.40 -8.56 -4.81
N ASN A 106 13.13 -7.70 -4.17
CA ASN A 106 12.59 -6.55 -3.50
C ASN A 106 13.06 -5.24 -4.12
N ASN A 107 12.14 -4.33 -4.14
CA ASN A 107 12.39 -2.93 -4.37
C ASN A 107 12.56 -2.25 -3.00
N GLU A 108 13.79 -2.16 -2.54
CA GLU A 108 14.14 -1.82 -1.16
C GLU A 108 13.55 -0.48 -0.70
N VAL A 109 13.56 0.54 -1.55
CA VAL A 109 13.01 1.86 -1.22
C VAL A 109 11.49 1.80 -0.98
N ILE A 110 10.78 0.96 -1.73
CA ILE A 110 9.33 0.77 -1.56
C ILE A 110 9.04 0.06 -0.24
N TYR A 111 9.79 -0.99 0.09
CA TYR A 111 9.59 -1.70 1.35
C TYR A 111 9.93 -0.83 2.55
N GLU A 112 10.98 -0.02 2.45
CA GLU A 112 11.34 0.91 3.51
C GLU A 112 10.23 1.96 3.71
N ALA A 113 9.67 2.50 2.63
CA ALA A 113 8.52 3.39 2.71
C ALA A 113 7.30 2.72 3.37
N ILE A 114 6.97 1.49 2.98
CA ILE A 114 5.85 0.72 3.56
C ILE A 114 6.03 0.50 5.06
N TYR A 115 7.23 0.14 5.50
CA TYR A 115 7.49 -0.18 6.91
C TYR A 115 7.80 1.04 7.78
N ASP A 116 8.11 2.18 7.17
CA ASP A 116 8.24 3.46 7.86
C ASP A 116 6.87 4.14 8.10
N ALA A 117 5.91 3.88 7.21
CA ALA A 117 4.56 4.44 7.28
C ALA A 117 3.84 4.24 8.64
N PRO A 118 3.87 3.05 9.29
CA PRO A 118 3.18 2.83 10.57
C PRO A 118 3.60 3.74 11.72
N TRP A 119 4.77 4.33 11.61
CA TRP A 119 5.34 5.23 12.62
C TRP A 119 5.01 6.69 12.36
N ASN A 120 4.27 6.98 11.27
CA ASN A 120 3.94 8.33 10.85
C ASN A 120 2.45 8.60 10.99
N PHE A 121 2.13 9.69 11.66
CA PHE A 121 0.76 10.15 11.88
C PHE A 121 0.47 11.49 11.17
N GLU A 122 1.46 12.02 10.47
CA GLU A 122 1.41 13.25 9.70
C GLU A 122 1.96 13.01 8.30
N GLU A 123 1.53 13.82 7.35
CA GLU A 123 1.98 13.74 5.96
C GLU A 123 3.49 14.05 5.88
N LYS A 124 4.23 13.18 5.19
CA LYS A 124 5.66 13.34 4.93
C LYS A 124 5.91 13.92 3.55
N ASP A 125 6.84 14.86 3.47
CA ASP A 125 7.43 15.26 2.20
C ASP A 125 8.27 14.11 1.62
N VAL A 126 7.92 13.65 0.43
CA VAL A 126 8.57 12.51 -0.21
C VAL A 126 10.02 12.78 -0.56
N MET A 127 10.34 13.99 -1.03
CA MET A 127 11.72 14.32 -1.39
C MET A 127 12.62 14.42 -0.17
N GLN A 128 12.11 14.96 0.94
CA GLN A 128 12.84 14.97 2.21
C GLN A 128 13.06 13.54 2.73
N TRP A 129 12.03 12.70 2.67
CA TRP A 129 12.16 11.29 3.07
C TRP A 129 13.20 10.55 2.21
N LEU A 130 13.24 10.79 0.90
CA LEU A 130 14.22 10.20 -0.02
C LEU A 130 15.65 10.70 0.22
N GLU A 131 15.80 11.96 0.64
CA GLU A 131 17.08 12.49 1.12
C GLU A 131 17.55 11.73 2.36
N ASP A 132 16.70 11.62 3.39
CA ASP A 132 17.00 10.90 4.63
C ASP A 132 17.32 9.43 4.37
N TYR A 133 16.52 8.76 3.52
CA TYR A 133 16.77 7.40 3.04
C TYR A 133 18.15 7.27 2.37
N SER A 134 18.49 8.22 1.49
CA SER A 134 19.73 8.18 0.74
C SER A 134 20.95 8.40 1.65
N LEU A 135 20.85 9.34 2.58
CA LEU A 135 21.89 9.58 3.59
C LEU A 135 22.10 8.36 4.48
N ALA A 136 21.03 7.75 4.94
CA ALA A 136 21.12 6.56 5.80
C ALA A 136 21.73 5.34 5.07
N ARG A 137 21.40 5.16 3.78
CA ARG A 137 21.79 3.98 3.02
C ARG A 137 23.11 4.12 2.28
N TYR A 138 23.38 5.30 1.73
CA TYR A 138 24.56 5.55 0.87
C TYR A 138 25.59 6.46 1.53
N GLY A 139 25.24 7.16 2.60
CA GLY A 139 26.11 8.08 3.31
C GLY A 139 26.21 9.47 2.69
N GLU A 140 25.58 9.71 1.55
CA GLU A 140 25.60 10.97 0.84
C GLU A 140 24.35 11.21 0.00
N TYR A 141 24.08 12.47 -0.33
CA TYR A 141 22.96 12.88 -1.18
C TYR A 141 23.40 13.96 -2.19
N PRO A 142 24.20 13.57 -3.21
CA PRO A 142 24.64 14.50 -4.24
C PRO A 142 23.49 14.91 -5.17
N GLU A 143 23.66 16.04 -5.88
CA GLU A 143 22.64 16.58 -6.81
C GLU A 143 22.22 15.57 -7.90
N ALA A 144 23.14 14.72 -8.32
CA ALA A 144 22.83 13.64 -9.26
C ALA A 144 21.82 12.63 -8.71
N LEU A 145 21.91 12.30 -7.41
CA LEU A 145 20.97 11.39 -6.75
C LEU A 145 19.60 12.05 -6.52
N LYS A 146 19.59 13.32 -6.19
CA LYS A 146 18.36 14.11 -6.13
C LYS A 146 17.64 14.11 -7.48
N THR A 147 18.36 14.44 -8.56
CA THR A 147 17.82 14.39 -9.93
C THR A 147 17.32 13.00 -10.31
N TYR A 148 18.00 11.93 -9.87
CA TYR A 148 17.55 10.56 -10.05
C TYR A 148 16.18 10.34 -9.40
N TRP A 149 16.01 10.70 -8.12
CA TRP A 149 14.75 10.52 -7.42
C TRP A 149 13.61 11.35 -8.03
N GLU A 150 13.86 12.59 -8.43
CA GLU A 150 12.86 13.40 -9.13
C GLU A 150 12.34 12.71 -10.40
N LYS A 151 13.25 12.13 -11.19
CA LYS A 151 12.89 11.38 -12.40
C LYS A 151 12.16 10.07 -12.08
N MET A 152 12.58 9.36 -11.03
CA MET A 152 11.94 8.12 -10.62
C MET A 152 10.51 8.37 -10.10
N LEU A 153 10.29 9.43 -9.33
CA LEU A 153 8.96 9.85 -8.89
C LEU A 153 8.06 10.27 -10.05
N ALA A 154 8.62 10.91 -11.07
CA ALA A 154 7.89 11.28 -12.29
C ALA A 154 7.61 10.08 -13.22
N SER A 155 8.12 8.90 -12.90
CA SER A 155 8.01 7.69 -13.73
C SER A 155 7.69 6.45 -12.91
N SER A 156 8.67 5.60 -12.67
CA SER A 156 8.49 4.27 -12.07
C SER A 156 7.99 4.31 -10.62
N TYR A 157 8.37 5.32 -9.84
CA TYR A 157 7.97 5.46 -8.44
C TYR A 157 6.81 6.43 -8.19
N GLY A 158 6.15 6.85 -9.25
CA GLY A 158 4.93 7.67 -9.18
C GLY A 158 3.64 6.88 -9.36
N MET A 159 3.70 5.56 -9.47
CA MET A 159 2.51 4.72 -9.66
C MET A 159 2.68 3.33 -9.07
N CYS A 160 1.56 2.69 -8.73
CA CYS A 160 1.55 1.31 -8.27
C CYS A 160 1.74 0.29 -9.39
N SER A 161 2.29 -0.83 -9.04
CA SER A 161 3.08 -1.74 -9.86
C SER A 161 2.34 -2.59 -10.88
N SER A 162 1.05 -2.56 -11.01
CA SER A 162 0.39 -3.61 -11.78
C SER A 162 -0.12 -3.20 -13.15
N ARG A 163 -0.01 -1.95 -13.52
CA ARG A 163 -0.32 -1.61 -14.91
C ARG A 163 0.75 -2.22 -15.81
N ALA A 164 0.28 -3.11 -16.68
CA ALA A 164 1.10 -3.76 -17.70
C ALA A 164 1.77 -2.77 -18.68
N GLU A 165 1.57 -1.49 -18.48
CA GLU A 165 2.13 -0.38 -19.26
C GLU A 165 3.61 -0.16 -18.97
N TYR A 166 4.11 -0.53 -17.77
CA TYR A 166 5.54 -0.55 -17.49
C TYR A 166 6.20 -1.82 -17.98
N ARG A 167 6.37 -1.85 -19.26
CA ARG A 167 6.86 -2.97 -20.04
C ARG A 167 8.37 -2.95 -20.25
N ILE A 168 9.14 -2.57 -19.24
CA ILE A 168 10.60 -2.82 -19.30
C ILE A 168 10.88 -4.32 -19.48
N GLN A 169 9.92 -5.16 -19.15
CA GLN A 169 10.00 -6.61 -19.34
C GLN A 169 9.28 -7.14 -20.59
N GLN A 170 8.64 -6.32 -21.38
CA GLN A 170 8.16 -6.77 -22.67
C GLN A 170 9.35 -6.83 -23.62
N GLN A 171 9.70 -8.05 -23.99
CA GLN A 171 10.59 -8.28 -25.11
C GLN A 171 10.03 -7.63 -26.37
N PRO A 172 10.89 -7.05 -27.22
CA PRO A 172 10.48 -6.47 -28.50
C PRO A 172 9.82 -7.48 -29.40
#